data_cef16766733888da132250fb1ef0b6e1
#
_entry.id   cef16766733888da132250fb1ef0b6e1
#
_cell.length_a   1.000
_cell.length_b   1.000
_cell.length_c   1.000
_cell.angle_alpha   90.00
_cell.angle_beta   90.00
_cell.angle_gamma   90.00
#
_symmetry.space_group_name_H-M   'P 1'
#
loop_
_entity.id
_entity.type
_entity.pdbx_description
1 polymer ?
#
loop_
_entity_poly.entity_id
_entity_poly.type
_entity_poly.pdbx_seq_one_letter_code
_entity_poly.pdbx_strand_id
1 'polypeptide(L)'
;NRHIKVWNLSLGTSIDSSLDDFSDFGMALDNIQDENNVLIIKSAGNCTNFTRQLPKSRIAQSADSVRSVVVGSLAHAKGPYDYAEVDAPSPFTRIGPGPGSIVKPDVVFYGGNAGMNAGKLEKTGIKSFSIDGTPAYNVGTSFSTPWVSRMAAELTHLVKEEFDPLLIRALLIHNAKYPANNSMSMTDKVTQMGFGAPSSVQEMLYNSEDEITLILRDTLEKGSFIEMFDFPFPESLVDKDGNFVGQIIVTLVTKSLLDDKQAGEYCQSNIDILFGTYETETDRDTSKKGIKNPKGLEEPQNILLESLYSARVKGAHPFTGFERECTLVKYGKKFHPVKKYAIDLSEMTTSNRQRYCLLYTSDAADEEDSV
;
A
#
# COMPACT_ATOMS: atom_id res chain seq x y z
N ASN A 1 -15.48 -14.11 -21.40
CA ASN A 1 -15.14 -14.67 -20.07
C ASN A 1 -15.55 -13.72 -18.93
N ARG A 2 -16.86 -13.43 -18.81
CA ARG A 2 -17.40 -12.52 -17.76
C ARG A 2 -17.26 -13.06 -16.31
N HIS A 3 -16.74 -14.28 -16.14
CA HIS A 3 -16.63 -14.92 -14.83
C HIS A 3 -15.22 -14.85 -14.21
N ILE A 4 -14.20 -14.48 -14.98
CA ILE A 4 -12.83 -14.37 -14.46
C ILE A 4 -12.64 -12.94 -13.95
N LYS A 5 -12.51 -12.80 -12.64
CA LYS A 5 -12.42 -11.50 -11.95
C LYS A 5 -10.99 -11.09 -11.63
N VAL A 6 -10.08 -12.04 -11.46
CA VAL A 6 -8.67 -11.78 -11.16
C VAL A 6 -7.81 -12.26 -12.32
N TRP A 7 -6.97 -11.37 -12.85
CA TRP A 7 -6.07 -11.65 -13.94
C TRP A 7 -4.62 -11.57 -13.51
N ASN A 8 -3.85 -12.62 -13.76
CA ASN A 8 -2.40 -12.59 -13.57
C ASN A 8 -1.71 -12.08 -14.84
N LEU A 9 -0.97 -10.99 -14.75
CA LEU A 9 -0.25 -10.39 -15.85
C LEU A 9 1.26 -10.35 -15.57
N SER A 10 1.92 -11.50 -15.72
CA SER A 10 3.37 -11.66 -15.51
C SER A 10 4.20 -11.31 -16.75
N LEU A 11 3.81 -10.29 -17.48
CA LEU A 11 4.51 -9.77 -18.66
C LEU A 11 4.77 -8.27 -18.51
N GLY A 12 5.67 -7.73 -19.30
CA GLY A 12 5.99 -6.30 -19.25
C GLY A 12 7.02 -5.92 -20.32
N THR A 13 7.33 -4.64 -20.37
CA THR A 13 8.37 -4.08 -21.24
C THR A 13 9.73 -4.07 -20.54
N SER A 14 10.80 -3.87 -21.28
CA SER A 14 12.12 -3.57 -20.72
C SER A 14 12.31 -2.08 -20.41
N ILE A 15 11.37 -1.23 -20.80
CA ILE A 15 11.42 0.22 -20.67
C ILE A 15 10.98 0.61 -19.27
N ASP A 16 11.72 1.51 -18.65
CA ASP A 16 11.38 2.08 -17.34
C ASP A 16 10.18 3.03 -17.46
N SER A 17 9.30 3.05 -16.46
CA SER A 17 8.23 4.03 -16.36
C SER A 17 8.80 5.44 -16.11
N SER A 18 8.11 6.48 -16.56
CA SER A 18 8.44 7.88 -16.26
C SER A 18 8.21 8.19 -14.75
N LEU A 19 8.79 9.27 -14.26
CA LEU A 19 8.42 9.87 -12.96
C LEU A 19 7.24 10.83 -13.09
N ASP A 20 7.10 11.40 -14.26
CA ASP A 20 6.20 12.51 -14.50
C ASP A 20 4.93 12.07 -15.24
N ASP A 21 5.01 11.00 -16.07
CA ASP A 21 3.92 10.59 -16.94
C ASP A 21 3.58 9.10 -16.81
N PHE A 22 2.30 8.78 -16.84
CA PHE A 22 1.83 7.41 -16.92
C PHE A 22 1.99 6.86 -18.34
N SER A 23 2.33 5.57 -18.46
CA SER A 23 2.50 4.96 -19.78
C SER A 23 1.14 4.63 -20.43
N ASP A 24 1.07 4.72 -21.75
CA ASP A 24 -0.11 4.28 -22.53
C ASP A 24 -0.54 2.86 -22.15
N PHE A 25 0.43 2.00 -21.87
CA PHE A 25 0.16 0.62 -21.47
C PHE A 25 -0.45 0.54 -20.06
N GLY A 26 0.03 1.35 -19.10
CA GLY A 26 -0.56 1.46 -17.77
C GLY A 26 -1.99 1.98 -17.83
N MET A 27 -2.22 3.06 -18.58
CA MET A 27 -3.54 3.63 -18.80
C MET A 27 -4.50 2.66 -19.49
N ALA A 28 -4.03 1.90 -20.49
CA ALA A 28 -4.85 0.87 -21.14
C ALA A 28 -5.27 -0.24 -20.16
N LEU A 29 -4.38 -0.66 -19.23
CA LEU A 29 -4.72 -1.62 -18.19
C LEU A 29 -5.75 -1.06 -17.19
N ASP A 30 -5.68 0.22 -16.89
CA ASP A 30 -6.65 0.89 -16.02
C ASP A 30 -8.04 0.91 -16.68
N ASN A 31 -8.12 1.29 -17.94
CA ASN A 31 -9.37 1.29 -18.70
C ASN A 31 -9.99 -0.12 -18.80
N ILE A 32 -9.18 -1.14 -19.08
CA ILE A 32 -9.65 -2.54 -19.10
C ILE A 32 -10.27 -2.94 -17.76
N GLN A 33 -9.65 -2.55 -16.65
CA GLN A 33 -10.15 -2.89 -15.32
C GLN A 33 -11.44 -2.14 -14.98
N ASP A 34 -11.53 -0.87 -15.34
CA ASP A 34 -12.75 -0.07 -15.14
C ASP A 34 -13.94 -0.55 -15.98
N GLU A 35 -13.69 -0.91 -17.24
CA GLU A 35 -14.76 -1.38 -18.16
C GLU A 35 -15.27 -2.79 -17.85
N ASN A 36 -14.40 -3.67 -17.34
CA ASN A 36 -14.73 -5.08 -17.17
C ASN A 36 -14.95 -5.50 -15.71
N ASN A 37 -14.76 -4.60 -14.75
CA ASN A 37 -14.80 -4.88 -13.32
C ASN A 37 -13.95 -6.10 -12.96
N VAL A 38 -12.66 -6.03 -13.27
CA VAL A 38 -11.64 -7.05 -12.97
C VAL A 38 -10.48 -6.43 -12.20
N LEU A 39 -9.72 -7.26 -11.50
CA LEU A 39 -8.49 -6.87 -10.84
C LEU A 39 -7.30 -7.52 -11.54
N ILE A 40 -6.36 -6.71 -12.00
CA ILE A 40 -5.12 -7.18 -12.60
C ILE A 40 -4.01 -7.19 -11.55
N ILE A 41 -3.39 -8.34 -11.36
CA ILE A 41 -2.18 -8.51 -10.56
C ILE A 41 -1.00 -8.51 -11.54
N LYS A 42 -0.14 -7.51 -11.44
CA LYS A 42 0.86 -7.15 -12.43
C LYS A 42 2.28 -7.30 -11.91
N SER A 43 3.17 -7.91 -12.65
CA SER A 43 4.59 -7.94 -12.28
C SER A 43 5.25 -6.56 -12.41
N ALA A 44 6.10 -6.18 -11.44
CA ALA A 44 6.87 -4.93 -11.46
C ALA A 44 7.92 -4.87 -12.57
N GLY A 45 8.34 -6.04 -13.05
CA GLY A 45 9.39 -6.21 -14.05
C GLY A 45 10.74 -6.61 -13.44
N ASN A 46 11.63 -7.02 -14.30
CA ASN A 46 12.98 -7.47 -13.95
C ASN A 46 14.03 -6.60 -14.60
N CYS A 47 15.19 -6.44 -13.95
CA CYS A 47 16.37 -5.80 -14.52
C CYS A 47 17.62 -6.66 -14.28
N THR A 48 18.62 -6.49 -15.11
CA THR A 48 19.92 -7.19 -14.99
C THR A 48 21.03 -6.29 -14.45
N ASN A 49 20.70 -5.10 -14.01
CA ASN A 49 21.66 -4.08 -13.55
C ASN A 49 22.57 -4.59 -12.43
N PHE A 50 22.04 -5.46 -11.56
CA PHE A 50 22.80 -6.07 -10.47
C PHE A 50 24.02 -6.86 -10.94
N THR A 51 24.01 -7.41 -12.15
CA THR A 51 25.18 -8.14 -12.71
C THR A 51 26.39 -7.24 -12.95
N ARG A 52 26.17 -5.93 -13.03
CA ARG A 52 27.17 -4.88 -13.22
C ARG A 52 27.29 -3.96 -12.01
N GLN A 53 26.66 -4.31 -10.89
CA GLN A 53 26.59 -3.48 -9.68
C GLN A 53 26.04 -2.07 -9.92
N LEU A 54 25.14 -1.94 -10.87
CA LEU A 54 24.44 -0.69 -11.16
C LEU A 54 23.14 -0.62 -10.35
N PRO A 55 22.62 0.60 -10.08
CA PRO A 55 21.33 0.79 -9.42
C PRO A 55 20.21 0.03 -10.13
N LYS A 56 19.23 -0.42 -9.36
CA LYS A 56 18.05 -1.09 -9.92
C LYS A 56 17.29 -0.15 -10.84
N SER A 57 16.75 -0.70 -11.93
CA SER A 57 15.83 0.00 -12.81
C SER A 57 14.49 0.23 -12.13
N ARG A 58 13.80 1.28 -12.54
CA ARG A 58 12.44 1.57 -12.11
C ARG A 58 11.46 0.53 -12.65
N ILE A 59 10.25 0.48 -12.05
CA ILE A 59 9.15 -0.37 -12.54
C ILE A 59 9.01 -0.25 -14.06
N ALA A 60 8.64 -1.35 -14.70
CA ALA A 60 8.44 -1.37 -16.14
C ALA A 60 7.20 -0.54 -16.52
N GLN A 61 7.19 0.04 -17.71
CA GLN A 61 5.95 0.54 -18.31
C GLN A 61 4.88 -0.55 -18.25
N SER A 62 3.65 -0.20 -17.99
CA SER A 62 2.52 -1.06 -17.57
C SER A 62 2.47 -1.41 -16.08
N ALA A 63 3.56 -1.38 -15.35
CA ALA A 63 3.56 -1.50 -13.90
C ALA A 63 3.26 -0.16 -13.19
N ASP A 64 3.06 0.90 -13.94
CA ASP A 64 2.58 2.20 -13.50
C ASP A 64 1.04 2.31 -13.50
N SER A 65 0.31 1.30 -13.96
CA SER A 65 -1.16 1.22 -13.84
C SER A 65 -1.62 1.53 -12.41
N VAL A 66 -2.58 2.44 -12.30
CA VAL A 66 -3.15 2.91 -11.02
C VAL A 66 -4.09 1.88 -10.40
N ARG A 67 -4.83 1.14 -11.24
CA ARG A 67 -5.82 0.13 -10.82
C ARG A 67 -5.18 -1.19 -10.43
N SER A 68 -4.07 -1.57 -11.11
CA SER A 68 -3.42 -2.86 -10.89
C SER A 68 -2.71 -2.95 -9.55
N VAL A 69 -2.71 -4.14 -8.96
CA VAL A 69 -1.79 -4.49 -7.87
C VAL A 69 -0.47 -4.92 -8.47
N VAL A 70 0.56 -4.11 -8.30
CA VAL A 70 1.89 -4.37 -8.85
C VAL A 70 2.74 -5.12 -7.85
N VAL A 71 3.36 -6.21 -8.28
CA VAL A 71 4.08 -7.14 -7.41
C VAL A 71 5.57 -7.14 -7.73
N GLY A 72 6.38 -6.76 -6.75
CA GLY A 72 7.84 -6.91 -6.75
C GLY A 72 8.27 -8.30 -6.25
N SER A 73 9.57 -8.52 -6.13
CA SER A 73 10.13 -9.82 -5.75
C SER A 73 10.99 -9.78 -4.50
N LEU A 74 10.78 -10.75 -3.60
CA LEU A 74 11.62 -11.05 -2.45
C LEU A 74 12.43 -12.34 -2.68
N ALA A 75 13.60 -12.41 -2.06
CA ALA A 75 14.41 -13.60 -1.98
C ALA A 75 13.84 -14.57 -0.91
N HIS A 76 13.49 -15.79 -1.31
CA HIS A 76 12.98 -16.82 -0.39
C HIS A 76 14.09 -17.65 0.26
N ALA A 77 15.26 -17.64 -0.34
CA ALA A 77 16.45 -18.36 0.13
C ALA A 77 17.71 -17.63 -0.35
N LYS A 78 18.85 -17.95 0.28
CA LYS A 78 20.15 -17.41 -0.09
C LYS A 78 21.11 -18.54 -0.42
N GLY A 79 21.50 -18.65 -1.69
CA GLY A 79 22.59 -19.49 -2.14
C GLY A 79 23.96 -18.83 -1.92
N PRO A 80 25.06 -19.54 -2.15
CA PRO A 80 26.41 -19.07 -1.82
C PRO A 80 26.85 -17.83 -2.63
N TYR A 81 26.25 -17.57 -3.77
CA TYR A 81 26.58 -16.47 -4.66
C TYR A 81 25.47 -15.42 -4.80
N ASP A 82 24.36 -15.62 -4.10
CA ASP A 82 23.24 -14.70 -4.16
C ASP A 82 23.53 -13.38 -3.44
N TYR A 83 23.01 -12.28 -4.00
CA TYR A 83 23.26 -10.94 -3.48
C TYR A 83 22.27 -10.51 -2.40
N ALA A 84 21.03 -10.99 -2.46
CA ALA A 84 20.03 -10.62 -1.47
C ALA A 84 20.03 -11.58 -0.28
N GLU A 85 19.85 -11.02 0.92
CA GLU A 85 19.49 -11.80 2.10
C GLU A 85 18.08 -12.37 1.96
N VAL A 86 17.77 -13.41 2.74
CA VAL A 86 16.40 -13.91 2.81
C VAL A 86 15.48 -12.79 3.26
N ASP A 87 14.29 -12.71 2.67
CA ASP A 87 13.29 -11.68 2.90
C ASP A 87 13.68 -10.26 2.42
N ALA A 88 14.84 -10.09 1.81
CA ALA A 88 15.21 -8.85 1.15
C ALA A 88 14.71 -8.81 -0.31
N PRO A 89 14.56 -7.61 -0.89
CA PRO A 89 14.19 -7.45 -2.30
C PRO A 89 15.17 -8.14 -3.23
N SER A 90 14.67 -9.02 -4.09
CA SER A 90 15.50 -9.75 -5.07
C SER A 90 16.37 -8.81 -5.90
N PRO A 91 17.61 -9.19 -6.26
CA PRO A 91 18.51 -8.30 -6.99
C PRO A 91 17.97 -7.81 -8.33
N PHE A 92 17.16 -8.64 -8.98
CA PHE A 92 16.57 -8.37 -10.30
C PHE A 92 15.26 -7.60 -10.24
N THR A 93 14.62 -7.44 -9.06
CA THR A 93 13.33 -6.74 -8.99
C THR A 93 13.50 -5.27 -9.34
N ARG A 94 12.59 -4.76 -10.18
CA ARG A 94 12.48 -3.34 -10.45
C ARG A 94 11.83 -2.62 -9.29
N ILE A 95 12.07 -1.32 -9.16
CA ILE A 95 11.70 -0.51 -7.99
C ILE A 95 10.86 0.70 -8.39
N GLY A 96 10.13 1.25 -7.42
CA GLY A 96 9.41 2.51 -7.53
C GLY A 96 10.32 3.75 -7.35
N PRO A 97 9.68 4.90 -7.17
CA PRO A 97 8.23 5.11 -7.21
C PRO A 97 7.65 5.04 -8.62
N GLY A 98 6.33 4.99 -8.74
CA GLY A 98 5.63 5.23 -10.00
C GLY A 98 5.53 6.71 -10.36
N PRO A 99 4.86 7.06 -11.48
CA PRO A 99 4.60 8.45 -11.86
C PRO A 99 3.87 9.21 -10.74
N GLY A 100 4.12 10.52 -10.62
CA GLY A 100 3.58 11.34 -9.54
C GLY A 100 3.94 10.83 -8.14
N SER A 101 5.01 10.03 -8.04
CA SER A 101 5.49 9.39 -6.80
C SER A 101 4.51 8.40 -6.15
N ILE A 102 3.54 7.85 -6.89
CA ILE A 102 2.69 6.79 -6.36
C ILE A 102 3.54 5.61 -5.88
N VAL A 103 3.10 4.99 -4.79
CA VAL A 103 3.78 3.82 -4.24
C VAL A 103 3.66 2.65 -5.20
N LYS A 104 4.80 2.25 -5.75
CA LYS A 104 4.97 1.08 -6.59
C LYS A 104 6.33 0.42 -6.29
N PRO A 105 6.44 -0.92 -6.34
CA PRO A 105 5.32 -1.86 -6.45
C PRO A 105 4.30 -1.66 -5.33
N ASP A 106 3.06 -2.15 -5.47
CA ASP A 106 2.10 -2.10 -4.36
C ASP A 106 2.52 -3.07 -3.25
N VAL A 107 2.88 -4.29 -3.62
CA VAL A 107 3.31 -5.35 -2.69
C VAL A 107 4.48 -6.13 -3.26
N VAL A 108 5.07 -6.98 -2.43
CA VAL A 108 6.13 -7.93 -2.84
C VAL A 108 5.77 -9.35 -2.40
N PHE A 109 6.31 -10.34 -3.12
CA PHE A 109 6.25 -11.73 -2.70
C PHE A 109 7.47 -12.50 -3.21
N TYR A 110 7.65 -13.74 -2.81
CA TYR A 110 8.82 -14.53 -3.15
C TYR A 110 8.89 -14.84 -4.66
N GLY A 111 9.98 -14.43 -5.29
CA GLY A 111 10.24 -14.65 -6.72
C GLY A 111 11.65 -15.16 -7.02
N GLY A 112 12.38 -15.56 -5.98
CA GLY A 112 13.72 -16.12 -6.10
C GLY A 112 14.84 -15.13 -5.79
N ASN A 113 16.08 -15.61 -5.88
CA ASN A 113 17.30 -14.85 -5.65
C ASN A 113 18.29 -15.04 -6.81
N ALA A 114 19.29 -14.19 -6.89
CA ALA A 114 20.34 -14.29 -7.90
C ALA A 114 21.63 -13.60 -7.46
N GLY A 115 22.72 -13.99 -8.08
CA GLY A 115 24.03 -13.37 -7.89
C GLY A 115 24.99 -13.76 -8.98
N MET A 116 26.28 -13.47 -8.78
CA MET A 116 27.33 -13.72 -9.77
C MET A 116 28.42 -14.60 -9.18
N ASN A 117 28.79 -15.65 -9.92
CA ASN A 117 29.91 -16.50 -9.62
C ASN A 117 30.90 -16.49 -10.80
N ALA A 118 32.08 -15.92 -10.61
CA ALA A 118 33.12 -15.82 -11.63
C ALA A 118 32.60 -15.34 -13.01
N GLY A 119 31.74 -14.31 -12.99
CA GLY A 119 31.15 -13.73 -14.20
C GLY A 119 29.94 -14.49 -14.76
N LYS A 120 29.52 -15.57 -14.14
CA LYS A 120 28.30 -16.32 -14.51
C LYS A 120 27.17 -15.98 -13.57
N LEU A 121 25.97 -15.85 -14.14
CA LEU A 121 24.75 -15.64 -13.38
C LEU A 121 24.32 -16.93 -12.68
N GLU A 122 24.26 -16.89 -11.36
CA GLU A 122 23.72 -17.95 -10.53
C GLU A 122 22.31 -17.56 -10.04
N LYS A 123 21.42 -18.54 -9.88
CA LYS A 123 20.02 -18.31 -9.52
C LYS A 123 19.57 -19.31 -8.47
N THR A 124 18.98 -18.81 -7.40
CA THR A 124 18.22 -19.60 -6.44
C THR A 124 16.73 -19.41 -6.72
N GLY A 125 16.18 -20.34 -7.52
CA GLY A 125 14.86 -20.18 -8.15
C GLY A 125 13.72 -20.67 -7.28
N ILE A 126 12.52 -20.17 -7.60
CA ILE A 126 11.25 -20.70 -7.14
C ILE A 126 10.93 -21.97 -7.94
N LYS A 127 10.47 -23.02 -7.26
CA LYS A 127 10.01 -24.26 -7.91
C LYS A 127 8.78 -23.95 -8.76
N SER A 128 8.86 -24.31 -10.01
CA SER A 128 7.82 -24.13 -11.02
C SER A 128 7.82 -25.35 -11.94
N PHE A 129 7.17 -25.24 -13.10
CA PHE A 129 7.15 -26.27 -14.12
C PHE A 129 7.65 -25.70 -15.45
N SER A 130 8.39 -26.51 -16.18
CA SER A 130 8.75 -26.23 -17.56
C SER A 130 7.59 -26.58 -18.50
N ILE A 131 7.75 -26.27 -19.79
CA ILE A 131 6.71 -26.48 -20.81
C ILE A 131 6.32 -27.97 -20.97
N ASP A 132 7.22 -28.87 -20.65
CA ASP A 132 7.00 -30.32 -20.67
C ASP A 132 6.42 -30.88 -19.37
N GLY A 133 6.10 -29.99 -18.40
CA GLY A 133 5.53 -30.37 -17.10
C GLY A 133 6.55 -30.87 -16.08
N THR A 134 7.83 -30.87 -16.40
CA THR A 134 8.88 -31.24 -15.44
C THR A 134 9.14 -30.11 -14.44
N PRO A 135 9.56 -30.41 -13.20
CA PRO A 135 9.96 -29.38 -12.25
C PRO A 135 11.11 -28.52 -12.78
N ALA A 136 10.93 -27.20 -12.70
CA ALA A 136 11.93 -26.21 -13.07
C ALA A 136 12.09 -25.17 -11.96
N TYR A 137 13.28 -24.57 -11.86
CA TYR A 137 13.57 -23.52 -10.88
C TYR A 137 13.92 -22.23 -11.61
N ASN A 138 13.14 -21.20 -11.40
CA ASN A 138 13.30 -19.94 -12.09
C ASN A 138 13.16 -18.75 -11.14
N VAL A 139 13.64 -17.58 -11.58
CA VAL A 139 13.62 -16.33 -10.81
C VAL A 139 12.92 -15.24 -11.61
N GLY A 140 12.27 -14.32 -10.93
CA GLY A 140 11.63 -13.16 -11.54
C GLY A 140 10.37 -12.72 -10.81
N THR A 141 9.97 -11.47 -11.04
CA THR A 141 8.66 -10.96 -10.59
C THR A 141 7.50 -11.72 -11.24
N SER A 142 7.76 -12.43 -12.35
CA SER A 142 6.81 -13.35 -12.98
C SER A 142 6.49 -14.58 -12.12
N PHE A 143 7.31 -14.88 -11.11
CA PHE A 143 7.10 -15.98 -10.16
C PHE A 143 6.54 -15.51 -8.82
N SER A 144 6.72 -14.24 -8.43
CA SER A 144 6.05 -13.65 -7.27
C SER A 144 4.60 -13.27 -7.55
N THR A 145 4.32 -12.75 -8.74
CA THR A 145 2.99 -12.27 -9.14
C THR A 145 1.88 -13.34 -9.05
N PRO A 146 2.09 -14.60 -9.51
CA PRO A 146 1.06 -15.65 -9.42
C PRO A 146 0.64 -15.99 -7.97
N TRP A 147 1.52 -15.83 -7.01
CA TRP A 147 1.19 -16.04 -5.59
C TRP A 147 0.19 -15.02 -5.09
N VAL A 148 0.41 -13.73 -5.41
CA VAL A 148 -0.51 -12.65 -5.05
C VAL A 148 -1.82 -12.78 -5.86
N SER A 149 -1.74 -13.22 -7.13
CA SER A 149 -2.93 -13.51 -7.94
C SER A 149 -3.77 -14.63 -7.34
N ARG A 150 -3.13 -15.68 -6.83
CA ARG A 150 -3.80 -16.75 -6.08
C ARG A 150 -4.50 -16.21 -4.85
N MET A 151 -3.82 -15.39 -4.03
CA MET A 151 -4.42 -14.77 -2.84
C MET A 151 -5.63 -13.92 -3.21
N ALA A 152 -5.53 -13.09 -4.24
CA ALA A 152 -6.64 -12.28 -4.73
C ALA A 152 -7.83 -13.13 -5.20
N ALA A 153 -7.58 -14.23 -5.91
CA ALA A 153 -8.62 -15.16 -6.38
C ALA A 153 -9.27 -15.91 -5.20
N GLU A 154 -8.48 -16.32 -4.22
CA GLU A 154 -8.94 -16.99 -3.01
C GLU A 154 -9.81 -16.04 -2.16
N LEU A 155 -9.38 -14.78 -1.97
CA LEU A 155 -10.19 -13.73 -1.33
C LEU A 155 -11.52 -13.53 -2.07
N THR A 156 -11.49 -13.42 -3.40
CA THR A 156 -12.70 -13.27 -4.22
C THR A 156 -13.68 -14.43 -4.02
N HIS A 157 -13.19 -15.63 -3.77
CA HIS A 157 -14.00 -16.81 -3.52
C HIS A 157 -14.56 -16.86 -2.08
N LEU A 158 -13.77 -16.43 -1.10
CA LEU A 158 -14.11 -16.55 0.31
C LEU A 158 -14.93 -15.37 0.84
N VAL A 159 -14.72 -14.18 0.30
CA VAL A 159 -15.57 -13.01 0.56
C VAL A 159 -16.91 -13.24 -0.13
N LYS A 160 -17.96 -13.48 0.66
CA LYS A 160 -19.32 -13.84 0.19
C LYS A 160 -20.14 -12.63 -0.28
N GLU A 161 -19.47 -11.65 -0.84
CA GLU A 161 -20.08 -10.43 -1.38
C GLU A 161 -19.90 -10.36 -2.89
N GLU A 162 -20.58 -9.41 -3.54
CA GLU A 162 -20.30 -9.10 -4.93
C GLU A 162 -18.83 -8.69 -5.10
N PHE A 163 -18.20 -9.13 -6.18
CA PHE A 163 -16.81 -8.84 -6.44
C PHE A 163 -16.55 -7.33 -6.52
N ASP A 164 -15.67 -6.88 -5.64
CA ASP A 164 -15.18 -5.50 -5.59
C ASP A 164 -13.63 -5.51 -5.68
N PRO A 165 -13.04 -5.02 -6.77
CA PRO A 165 -11.60 -4.96 -6.92
C PRO A 165 -10.92 -4.07 -5.87
N LEU A 166 -11.61 -3.02 -5.39
CA LEU A 166 -11.07 -2.14 -4.35
C LEU A 166 -10.95 -2.88 -3.01
N LEU A 167 -11.97 -3.66 -2.64
CA LEU A 167 -11.95 -4.46 -1.42
C LEU A 167 -10.83 -5.50 -1.45
N ILE A 168 -10.70 -6.25 -2.54
CA ILE A 168 -9.63 -7.25 -2.67
C ILE A 168 -8.25 -6.58 -2.59
N ARG A 169 -8.07 -5.44 -3.28
CA ARG A 169 -6.84 -4.65 -3.20
C ARG A 169 -6.57 -4.13 -1.79
N ALA A 170 -7.60 -3.63 -1.11
CA ALA A 170 -7.51 -3.13 0.26
C ALA A 170 -7.05 -4.23 1.22
N LEU A 171 -7.64 -5.43 1.17
CA LEU A 171 -7.30 -6.57 2.02
C LEU A 171 -5.84 -7.01 1.80
N LEU A 172 -5.39 -7.11 0.54
CA LEU A 172 -4.00 -7.44 0.22
C LEU A 172 -3.01 -6.42 0.80
N ILE A 173 -3.31 -5.13 0.69
CA ILE A 173 -2.42 -4.06 1.13
C ILE A 173 -2.50 -3.85 2.64
N HIS A 174 -3.70 -3.95 3.23
CA HIS A 174 -3.90 -3.78 4.68
C HIS A 174 -3.06 -4.79 5.47
N ASN A 175 -3.06 -6.03 5.04
CA ASN A 175 -2.33 -7.11 5.68
C ASN A 175 -0.87 -7.26 5.22
N ALA A 176 -0.40 -6.43 4.30
CA ALA A 176 0.99 -6.45 3.87
C ALA A 176 1.90 -5.88 4.97
N LYS A 177 2.97 -6.60 5.31
CA LYS A 177 3.93 -6.25 6.35
C LYS A 177 5.36 -6.32 5.79
N TYR A 178 6.26 -5.48 6.31
CA TYR A 178 7.68 -5.62 6.01
C TYR A 178 8.27 -6.78 6.81
N PRO A 179 9.14 -7.60 6.19
CA PRO A 179 9.84 -8.66 6.90
C PRO A 179 10.65 -8.11 8.08
N ALA A 180 10.58 -8.79 9.23
CA ALA A 180 11.13 -8.30 10.50
C ALA A 180 12.67 -8.11 10.49
N ASN A 181 13.39 -8.89 9.69
CA ASN A 181 14.86 -8.89 9.65
C ASN A 181 15.46 -7.93 8.61
N ASN A 182 14.65 -7.02 8.08
CA ASN A 182 15.10 -6.14 7.02
C ASN A 182 15.61 -4.81 7.59
N SER A 183 16.94 -4.61 7.55
CA SER A 183 17.62 -3.41 8.04
C SER A 183 17.59 -2.21 7.08
N MET A 184 16.81 -2.29 6.00
CA MET A 184 16.70 -1.20 5.02
C MET A 184 16.06 0.04 5.63
N SER A 185 16.45 1.22 5.14
CA SER A 185 15.75 2.47 5.43
C SER A 185 14.28 2.38 5.01
N MET A 186 13.43 3.22 5.61
CA MET A 186 12.01 3.21 5.20
C MET A 186 11.79 3.66 3.77
N THR A 187 12.55 4.64 3.31
CA THR A 187 12.51 5.07 1.92
C THR A 187 12.83 3.90 0.98
N ASP A 188 13.86 3.12 1.30
CA ASP A 188 14.20 1.93 0.51
C ASP A 188 13.13 0.84 0.60
N LYS A 189 12.54 0.61 1.78
CA LYS A 189 11.43 -0.33 1.93
C LYS A 189 10.24 0.04 1.07
N VAL A 190 9.79 1.28 1.14
CA VAL A 190 8.67 1.78 0.33
C VAL A 190 8.99 1.69 -1.16
N THR A 191 10.19 2.13 -1.56
CA THR A 191 10.60 2.15 -2.96
C THR A 191 10.75 0.75 -3.54
N GLN A 192 11.27 -0.22 -2.78
CA GLN A 192 11.56 -1.56 -3.26
C GLN A 192 10.47 -2.59 -2.94
N MET A 193 9.69 -2.37 -1.88
CA MET A 193 8.69 -3.32 -1.39
C MET A 193 7.27 -2.76 -1.30
N GLY A 194 7.07 -1.48 -1.62
CA GLY A 194 5.76 -0.83 -1.52
C GLY A 194 5.19 -0.91 -0.11
N PHE A 195 4.03 -1.52 0.04
CA PHE A 195 3.38 -1.72 1.34
C PHE A 195 3.86 -2.97 2.10
N GLY A 196 4.75 -3.77 1.50
CA GLY A 196 5.30 -5.00 2.07
C GLY A 196 4.75 -6.28 1.43
N ALA A 197 4.97 -7.41 2.10
CA ALA A 197 4.48 -8.72 1.66
C ALA A 197 3.10 -8.99 2.29
N PRO A 198 2.07 -9.36 1.49
CA PRO A 198 0.78 -9.80 2.02
C PRO A 198 0.93 -11.03 2.90
N SER A 199 0.17 -11.11 3.99
CA SER A 199 0.06 -12.29 4.83
C SER A 199 -0.80 -13.38 4.18
N SER A 200 -1.08 -14.47 4.88
CA SER A 200 -1.97 -15.52 4.37
C SER A 200 -3.41 -15.01 4.25
N VAL A 201 -4.19 -15.58 3.34
CA VAL A 201 -5.60 -15.22 3.15
C VAL A 201 -6.42 -15.47 4.43
N GLN A 202 -6.03 -16.47 5.22
CA GLN A 202 -6.67 -16.73 6.51
C GLN A 202 -6.44 -15.57 7.49
N GLU A 203 -5.22 -15.07 7.61
CA GLU A 203 -4.93 -13.90 8.44
C GLU A 203 -5.61 -12.61 7.94
N MET A 204 -5.89 -12.52 6.64
CA MET A 204 -6.62 -11.38 6.08
C MET A 204 -8.12 -11.41 6.43
N LEU A 205 -8.71 -12.58 6.61
CA LEU A 205 -10.16 -12.76 6.80
C LEU A 205 -10.56 -13.02 8.25
N TYR A 206 -9.64 -13.51 9.06
CA TYR A 206 -9.91 -13.90 10.44
C TYR A 206 -8.98 -13.14 11.38
N ASN A 207 -9.54 -12.29 12.19
CA ASN A 207 -8.82 -11.58 13.23
C ASN A 207 -8.43 -12.53 14.36
N SER A 208 -7.32 -12.23 15.04
CA SER A 208 -7.00 -12.81 16.35
C SER A 208 -7.97 -12.28 17.44
N GLU A 209 -7.87 -12.81 18.64
CA GLU A 209 -8.71 -12.36 19.78
C GLU A 209 -8.46 -10.88 20.13
N ASP A 210 -7.29 -10.37 19.81
CA ASP A 210 -6.86 -8.99 20.11
C ASP A 210 -6.93 -8.06 18.90
N GLU A 211 -7.59 -8.47 17.83
CA GLU A 211 -7.71 -7.67 16.59
C GLU A 211 -9.17 -7.51 16.18
N ILE A 212 -9.50 -6.33 15.66
CA ILE A 212 -10.76 -6.07 14.96
C ILE A 212 -10.47 -5.37 13.64
N THR A 213 -11.08 -5.85 12.58
CA THR A 213 -11.00 -5.22 11.25
C THR A 213 -12.37 -4.69 10.86
N LEU A 214 -12.45 -3.41 10.57
CA LEU A 214 -13.64 -2.74 10.07
C LEU A 214 -13.44 -2.42 8.59
N ILE A 215 -14.44 -2.73 7.79
CA ILE A 215 -14.47 -2.42 6.36
C ILE A 215 -15.58 -1.39 6.13
N LEU A 216 -15.18 -0.21 5.67
CA LEU A 216 -16.08 0.88 5.31
C LEU A 216 -16.04 1.03 3.79
N ARG A 217 -17.21 1.13 3.17
CA ARG A 217 -17.36 1.28 1.73
C ARG A 217 -18.39 2.35 1.47
N ASP A 218 -17.99 3.38 0.75
CA ASP A 218 -18.89 4.46 0.38
C ASP A 218 -18.39 5.19 -0.87
N THR A 219 -19.19 6.13 -1.35
CA THR A 219 -18.87 7.03 -2.45
C THR A 219 -18.96 8.45 -1.95
N LEU A 220 -17.87 9.20 -2.13
CA LEU A 220 -17.80 10.61 -1.76
C LEU A 220 -17.91 11.50 -2.99
N GLU A 221 -18.79 12.47 -2.92
CA GLU A 221 -18.83 13.58 -3.89
C GLU A 221 -17.78 14.62 -3.53
N LYS A 222 -17.32 15.40 -4.51
CA LYS A 222 -16.35 16.48 -4.31
C LYS A 222 -16.82 17.44 -3.21
N GLY A 223 -15.96 17.70 -2.24
CA GLY A 223 -16.26 18.56 -1.10
C GLY A 223 -17.14 17.91 -0.01
N SER A 224 -17.43 16.61 -0.12
CA SER A 224 -18.18 15.86 0.90
C SER A 224 -17.25 15.14 1.87
N PHE A 225 -17.78 14.79 3.03
CA PHE A 225 -17.08 14.00 4.03
C PHE A 225 -18.02 13.01 4.71
N ILE A 226 -17.46 11.93 5.25
CA ILE A 226 -18.14 10.95 6.08
C ILE A 226 -17.54 11.02 7.46
N GLU A 227 -18.37 11.17 8.49
CA GLU A 227 -17.97 11.18 9.89
C GLU A 227 -18.51 9.93 10.61
N MET A 228 -17.64 9.28 11.36
CA MET A 228 -18.02 8.18 12.25
C MET A 228 -17.67 8.57 13.68
N PHE A 229 -18.65 9.02 14.43
CA PHE A 229 -18.45 9.51 15.79
C PHE A 229 -18.26 8.40 16.83
N ASP A 230 -18.93 7.27 16.65
CA ASP A 230 -18.87 6.14 17.57
C ASP A 230 -18.02 5.01 16.97
N PHE A 231 -16.71 5.28 16.80
CA PHE A 231 -15.80 4.26 16.32
C PHE A 231 -15.71 3.14 17.37
N PRO A 232 -16.01 1.88 17.01
CA PRO A 232 -16.04 0.76 17.95
C PRO A 232 -14.61 0.35 18.32
N PHE A 233 -14.08 0.96 19.39
CA PHE A 233 -12.76 0.61 19.90
C PHE A 233 -12.90 -0.60 20.85
N PRO A 234 -12.14 -1.70 20.66
CA PRO A 234 -12.24 -2.88 21.52
C PRO A 234 -11.87 -2.58 22.96
N GLU A 235 -12.67 -3.05 23.93
CA GLU A 235 -12.39 -2.89 25.36
C GLU A 235 -11.06 -3.57 25.76
N SER A 236 -10.66 -4.65 25.07
CA SER A 236 -9.37 -5.33 25.26
C SER A 236 -8.15 -4.45 24.95
N LEU A 237 -8.34 -3.37 24.18
CA LEU A 237 -7.31 -2.39 23.85
C LEU A 237 -7.38 -1.13 24.73
N VAL A 238 -8.04 -1.21 25.88
CA VAL A 238 -8.07 -0.16 26.90
C VAL A 238 -7.37 -0.68 28.15
N ASP A 239 -6.37 0.06 28.64
CA ASP A 239 -5.64 -0.30 29.86
C ASP A 239 -6.47 -0.02 31.14
N LYS A 240 -5.92 -0.38 32.30
CA LYS A 240 -6.59 -0.19 33.61
C LYS A 240 -6.84 1.27 33.97
N ASP A 241 -6.12 2.18 33.37
CA ASP A 241 -6.20 3.63 33.59
C ASP A 241 -7.12 4.31 32.56
N GLY A 242 -7.77 3.53 31.69
CA GLY A 242 -8.69 4.00 30.65
C GLY A 242 -7.99 4.54 29.40
N ASN A 243 -6.70 4.24 29.20
CA ASN A 243 -5.99 4.67 28.02
C ASN A 243 -6.07 3.64 26.90
N PHE A 244 -6.20 4.11 25.68
CA PHE A 244 -6.09 3.24 24.50
C PHE A 244 -4.65 2.74 24.32
N VAL A 245 -4.52 1.46 24.03
CA VAL A 245 -3.25 0.78 23.78
C VAL A 245 -3.35 -0.02 22.48
N GLY A 246 -2.21 -0.49 21.98
CA GLY A 246 -2.15 -1.29 20.77
C GLY A 246 -1.88 -0.45 19.52
N GLN A 247 -2.10 -1.05 18.36
CA GLN A 247 -1.79 -0.46 17.07
C GLN A 247 -3.05 -0.23 16.24
N ILE A 248 -3.14 0.96 15.63
CA ILE A 248 -4.18 1.27 14.65
C ILE A 248 -3.55 1.22 13.26
N ILE A 249 -4.13 0.43 12.37
CA ILE A 249 -3.76 0.38 10.96
C ILE A 249 -4.95 0.83 10.13
N VAL A 250 -4.74 1.86 9.30
CA VAL A 250 -5.77 2.37 8.39
C VAL A 250 -5.28 2.25 6.96
N THR A 251 -6.10 1.64 6.11
CA THR A 251 -5.80 1.52 4.68
C THR A 251 -6.97 2.09 3.89
N LEU A 252 -6.68 3.12 3.11
CA LEU A 252 -7.62 3.75 2.19
C LEU A 252 -7.28 3.32 0.77
N VAL A 253 -8.26 2.77 0.06
CA VAL A 253 -8.16 2.46 -1.37
C VAL A 253 -9.30 3.15 -2.09
N THR A 254 -8.98 3.97 -3.09
CA THR A 254 -9.97 4.78 -3.80
C THR A 254 -9.99 4.46 -5.29
N LYS A 255 -11.17 4.60 -5.89
CA LYS A 255 -11.34 4.61 -7.34
C LYS A 255 -11.29 6.06 -7.83
N SER A 256 -10.09 6.63 -7.89
CA SER A 256 -9.88 8.00 -8.39
C SER A 256 -10.42 8.15 -9.81
N LEU A 257 -10.95 9.33 -10.13
CA LEU A 257 -11.22 9.70 -11.52
C LEU A 257 -9.90 9.77 -12.28
N LEU A 258 -9.87 9.28 -13.50
CA LEU A 258 -8.67 9.26 -14.34
C LEU A 258 -8.89 10.07 -15.60
N ASP A 259 -7.88 10.87 -16.01
CA ASP A 259 -7.88 11.62 -17.27
C ASP A 259 -6.56 11.38 -18.01
N ASP A 260 -6.64 10.66 -19.12
CA ASP A 260 -5.51 10.26 -19.96
C ASP A 260 -4.82 11.46 -20.68
N LYS A 261 -5.43 12.65 -20.63
CA LYS A 261 -4.88 13.86 -21.24
C LYS A 261 -4.04 14.72 -20.30
N GLN A 262 -4.03 14.38 -19.01
CA GLN A 262 -3.41 15.21 -17.97
C GLN A 262 -2.02 14.73 -17.53
N ALA A 263 -1.36 13.89 -18.32
CA ALA A 263 0.01 13.44 -18.05
C ALA A 263 0.25 13.03 -16.57
N GLY A 264 1.06 13.76 -15.84
CA GLY A 264 1.35 13.51 -14.42
C GLY A 264 0.16 13.69 -13.47
N GLU A 265 -0.86 14.44 -13.90
CA GLU A 265 -2.12 14.62 -13.17
C GLU A 265 -3.20 13.62 -13.62
N TYR A 266 -2.81 12.45 -14.04
CA TYR A 266 -3.70 11.38 -14.50
C TYR A 266 -4.80 11.02 -13.50
N CYS A 267 -4.51 11.03 -12.19
CA CYS A 267 -5.51 10.88 -11.14
C CYS A 267 -6.11 12.24 -10.80
N GLN A 268 -7.41 12.42 -10.99
CA GLN A 268 -8.13 13.71 -10.86
C GLN A 268 -8.87 13.89 -9.54
N SER A 269 -8.87 12.89 -8.66
CA SER A 269 -9.54 12.98 -7.35
C SER A 269 -8.65 12.46 -6.24
N ASN A 270 -8.76 13.07 -5.07
CA ASN A 270 -8.07 12.70 -3.86
C ASN A 270 -9.06 12.55 -2.70
N ILE A 271 -8.88 11.50 -1.91
CA ILE A 271 -9.59 11.31 -0.65
C ILE A 271 -8.56 11.21 0.45
N ASP A 272 -8.76 11.97 1.53
CA ASP A 272 -7.95 11.87 2.73
C ASP A 272 -8.75 11.23 3.85
N ILE A 273 -8.02 10.60 4.78
CA ILE A 273 -8.59 9.99 5.96
C ILE A 273 -7.97 10.63 7.20
N LEU A 274 -8.83 11.00 8.13
CA LEU A 274 -8.46 11.58 9.41
C LEU A 274 -8.93 10.64 10.52
N PHE A 275 -8.10 10.44 11.52
CA PHE A 275 -8.45 9.68 12.71
C PHE A 275 -8.10 10.53 13.92
N GLY A 276 -9.10 10.97 14.63
CA GLY A 276 -8.97 11.89 15.76
C GLY A 276 -9.50 11.30 17.05
N THR A 277 -9.21 12.00 18.16
CA THR A 277 -9.66 11.65 19.50
C THR A 277 -10.30 12.87 20.16
N TYR A 278 -11.27 12.65 21.05
CA TYR A 278 -11.88 13.70 21.87
C TYR A 278 -12.00 13.26 23.33
N GLU A 279 -11.99 14.21 24.27
CA GLU A 279 -11.79 13.93 25.69
C GLU A 279 -13.07 13.51 26.45
N THR A 280 -14.25 14.00 26.06
CA THR A 280 -15.50 13.75 26.78
C THR A 280 -16.74 13.84 25.90
N GLU A 281 -17.87 13.25 26.38
CA GLU A 281 -19.18 13.39 25.72
C GLU A 281 -19.66 14.85 25.64
N THR A 282 -19.20 15.73 26.54
CA THR A 282 -19.53 17.15 26.55
C THR A 282 -18.92 17.92 25.38
N ASP A 283 -17.88 17.38 24.78
CA ASP A 283 -17.26 18.00 23.60
C ASP A 283 -17.93 17.59 22.28
N ARG A 284 -18.93 16.67 22.37
CA ARG A 284 -19.81 16.30 21.27
C ARG A 284 -20.83 17.39 20.97
N ASP A 285 -20.44 18.50 20.43
CA ASP A 285 -21.41 19.43 19.84
C ASP A 285 -21.74 19.00 18.41
N THR A 286 -22.67 18.06 18.29
CA THR A 286 -23.19 17.56 17.01
C THR A 286 -23.92 18.64 16.18
N SER A 287 -24.19 19.81 16.78
CA SER A 287 -24.82 20.95 16.08
C SER A 287 -23.86 21.72 15.19
N LYS A 288 -22.56 21.56 15.37
CA LYS A 288 -21.52 22.19 14.55
C LYS A 288 -20.92 21.17 13.59
N LYS A 289 -21.00 21.46 12.31
CA LYS A 289 -20.29 20.68 11.29
C LYS A 289 -18.80 20.72 11.57
N GLY A 290 -18.19 19.56 11.76
CA GLY A 290 -16.76 19.38 11.95
C GLY A 290 -16.37 18.82 13.33
N ILE A 291 -15.28 18.10 13.38
CA ILE A 291 -14.70 17.57 14.58
C ILE A 291 -14.23 18.75 15.44
N LYS A 292 -14.82 18.91 16.63
CA LYS A 292 -14.26 19.86 17.59
C LYS A 292 -12.94 19.31 18.12
N ASN A 293 -11.89 20.07 17.88
CA ASN A 293 -10.63 19.86 18.54
C ASN A 293 -10.82 19.97 20.05
N PRO A 294 -10.48 18.96 20.84
CA PRO A 294 -10.65 18.95 22.28
C PRO A 294 -9.89 20.06 23.00
N LYS A 295 -8.97 20.72 22.36
CA LYS A 295 -8.20 21.86 22.90
C LYS A 295 -8.66 23.22 22.39
N GLY A 296 -9.79 23.31 21.69
CA GLY A 296 -10.26 24.55 21.09
C GLY A 296 -9.40 25.06 19.95
N LEU A 297 -8.58 24.22 19.34
CA LEU A 297 -7.84 24.52 18.14
C LEU A 297 -8.79 24.47 16.93
N GLU A 298 -8.60 25.30 15.94
CA GLU A 298 -9.49 25.40 14.79
C GLU A 298 -9.47 24.17 13.87
N GLU A 299 -8.40 23.36 13.96
CA GLU A 299 -8.24 22.13 13.15
C GLU A 299 -8.33 20.86 14.00
N PRO A 300 -9.01 19.80 13.51
CA PRO A 300 -9.03 18.53 14.20
C PRO A 300 -7.64 17.91 14.24
N GLN A 301 -7.21 17.44 15.41
CA GLN A 301 -5.96 16.71 15.53
C GLN A 301 -6.10 15.35 14.83
N ASN A 302 -5.55 15.24 13.63
CA ASN A 302 -5.43 13.97 12.95
C ASN A 302 -4.24 13.19 13.52
N ILE A 303 -4.51 12.20 14.38
CA ILE A 303 -3.43 11.41 15.00
C ILE A 303 -2.63 10.60 13.97
N LEU A 304 -3.22 10.25 12.84
CA LEU A 304 -2.50 9.59 11.74
C LEU A 304 -1.44 10.52 11.15
N LEU A 305 -1.78 11.80 10.99
CA LEU A 305 -0.85 12.80 10.50
C LEU A 305 0.17 13.23 11.56
N GLU A 306 -0.22 13.37 12.80
CA GLU A 306 0.72 13.73 13.87
C GLU A 306 1.82 12.69 14.05
N SER A 307 1.48 11.41 14.05
CA SER A 307 2.50 10.36 14.14
C SER A 307 3.44 10.36 12.93
N LEU A 308 2.91 10.69 11.75
CA LEU A 308 3.66 10.73 10.49
C LEU A 308 4.47 12.03 10.32
N TYR A 309 3.91 13.17 10.69
CA TYR A 309 4.51 14.50 10.45
C TYR A 309 5.29 15.04 11.63
N SER A 310 4.87 14.77 12.87
CA SER A 310 5.60 15.27 14.05
C SER A 310 6.98 14.65 14.17
N ALA A 311 7.13 13.39 13.80
CA ALA A 311 8.43 12.74 13.72
C ALA A 311 9.34 13.41 12.68
N ARG A 312 8.79 13.84 11.54
CA ARG A 312 9.53 14.59 10.51
C ARG A 312 10.07 15.93 11.03
N VAL A 313 9.22 16.70 11.68
CA VAL A 313 9.59 18.02 12.21
C VAL A 313 10.63 17.90 13.31
N LYS A 314 10.55 16.86 14.13
CA LYS A 314 11.44 16.64 15.27
C LYS A 314 12.71 15.85 14.92
N GLY A 315 12.82 15.26 13.73
CA GLY A 315 13.96 14.45 13.29
C GLY A 315 14.20 13.20 14.17
N ALA A 316 13.19 12.75 14.93
CA ALA A 316 13.42 11.93 16.12
C ALA A 316 13.08 10.46 15.97
N HIS A 317 12.29 10.02 15.00
CA HIS A 317 11.92 8.61 14.89
C HIS A 317 11.87 8.10 13.44
N PRO A 318 12.50 6.96 13.16
CA PRO A 318 12.34 6.24 11.89
C PRO A 318 10.99 5.51 11.89
N PHE A 319 9.89 6.24 11.84
CA PHE A 319 8.57 5.65 11.82
C PHE A 319 8.25 5.15 10.40
N THR A 320 7.79 3.93 10.31
CA THR A 320 7.66 3.22 9.03
C THR A 320 6.65 3.83 8.03
N GLY A 321 5.62 4.49 8.48
CA GLY A 321 4.67 5.22 7.64
C GLY A 321 5.15 6.61 7.23
N PHE A 322 6.05 7.16 8.01
CA PHE A 322 6.49 8.54 7.94
C PHE A 322 7.26 8.89 6.65
N GLU A 323 8.25 8.07 6.27
CA GLU A 323 9.03 8.34 5.07
C GLU A 323 8.20 8.17 3.79
N ARG A 324 7.20 7.29 3.82
CA ARG A 324 6.23 7.17 2.74
C ARG A 324 5.42 8.44 2.57
N GLU A 325 4.87 8.95 3.68
CA GLU A 325 4.10 10.18 3.64
C GLU A 325 4.98 11.38 3.25
N CYS A 326 6.23 11.42 3.67
CA CYS A 326 7.19 12.41 3.19
C CYS A 326 7.39 12.35 1.67
N THR A 327 7.40 11.15 1.10
CA THR A 327 7.49 10.98 -0.35
C THR A 327 6.24 11.55 -1.01
N LEU A 328 5.05 11.27 -0.48
CA LEU A 328 3.79 11.82 -0.95
C LEU A 328 3.76 13.35 -0.88
N VAL A 329 4.17 13.90 0.25
CA VAL A 329 4.19 15.36 0.48
C VAL A 329 5.19 16.08 -0.43
N LYS A 330 6.35 15.49 -0.66
CA LYS A 330 7.37 16.08 -1.52
C LYS A 330 6.89 16.36 -2.95
N TYR A 331 5.99 15.50 -3.46
CA TYR A 331 5.46 15.57 -4.81
C TYR A 331 3.99 16.01 -4.88
N GLY A 332 3.46 16.51 -3.78
CA GLY A 332 2.06 16.86 -3.61
C GLY A 332 1.23 15.67 -3.10
N LYS A 333 0.34 15.94 -2.14
CA LYS A 333 -0.61 14.94 -1.60
C LYS A 333 -1.59 14.44 -2.66
N LYS A 334 -1.55 15.02 -3.82
CA LYS A 334 -2.53 14.86 -4.87
C LYS A 334 -2.48 13.44 -5.40
N PHE A 335 -3.65 12.76 -5.30
CA PHE A 335 -4.02 11.69 -6.20
C PHE A 335 -3.42 10.30 -5.96
N HIS A 336 -2.98 9.99 -4.72
CA HIS A 336 -2.60 8.63 -4.38
C HIS A 336 -3.84 7.76 -4.13
N PRO A 337 -4.11 6.78 -5.02
CA PRO A 337 -5.30 5.93 -4.90
C PRO A 337 -5.23 4.95 -3.74
N VAL A 338 -4.05 4.82 -3.12
CA VAL A 338 -3.83 3.96 -1.95
C VAL A 338 -3.01 4.70 -0.92
N LYS A 339 -3.52 4.75 0.30
CA LYS A 339 -2.83 5.29 1.48
C LYS A 339 -2.89 4.26 2.60
N LYS A 340 -1.79 4.09 3.32
CA LYS A 340 -1.73 3.20 4.48
C LYS A 340 -0.98 3.87 5.62
N TYR A 341 -1.60 3.88 6.77
CA TYR A 341 -1.08 4.44 8.00
C TYR A 341 -1.01 3.36 9.06
N ALA A 342 0.00 3.40 9.90
CA ALA A 342 0.12 2.58 11.09
C ALA A 342 0.61 3.45 12.23
N ILE A 343 -0.09 3.40 13.36
CA ILE A 343 0.26 4.14 14.57
C ILE A 343 0.25 3.20 15.76
N ASP A 344 1.29 3.26 16.58
CA ASP A 344 1.34 2.58 17.88
C ASP A 344 0.89 3.57 18.97
N LEU A 345 -0.25 3.29 19.59
CA LEU A 345 -0.81 4.14 20.63
C LEU A 345 0.02 4.13 21.91
N SER A 346 0.87 3.11 22.11
CA SER A 346 1.78 3.05 23.27
C SER A 346 2.82 4.17 23.25
N GLU A 347 3.16 4.70 22.08
CA GLU A 347 4.10 5.80 21.90
C GLU A 347 3.45 7.18 22.14
N MET A 348 2.13 7.24 22.27
CA MET A 348 1.41 8.50 22.52
C MET A 348 1.50 8.94 23.98
N THR A 349 1.43 10.24 24.19
CA THR A 349 1.36 10.80 25.56
C THR A 349 0.09 10.37 26.28
N THR A 350 0.16 10.21 27.60
CA THR A 350 -0.99 9.78 28.43
C THR A 350 -2.23 10.65 28.20
N SER A 351 -2.08 11.95 28.01
CA SER A 351 -3.20 12.88 27.73
C SER A 351 -3.90 12.59 26.40
N ASN A 352 -3.22 11.97 25.42
CA ASN A 352 -3.81 11.63 24.14
C ASN A 352 -4.46 10.25 24.13
N ARG A 353 -4.16 9.39 25.13
CA ARG A 353 -4.73 8.04 25.24
C ARG A 353 -6.10 8.00 25.91
N GLN A 354 -6.50 9.05 26.64
CA GLN A 354 -7.75 9.14 27.39
C GLN A 354 -8.92 9.71 26.57
N ARG A 355 -8.96 9.44 25.24
CA ARG A 355 -9.90 10.08 24.33
C ARG A 355 -10.63 9.06 23.48
N TYR A 356 -11.88 9.34 23.17
CA TYR A 356 -12.64 8.54 22.21
C TYR A 356 -12.11 8.74 20.80
N CYS A 357 -12.10 7.68 20.00
CA CYS A 357 -11.61 7.68 18.63
C CYS A 357 -12.71 8.03 17.62
N LEU A 358 -12.35 8.83 16.63
CA LEU A 358 -13.25 9.27 15.57
C LEU A 358 -12.58 9.08 14.21
N LEU A 359 -13.29 8.47 13.28
CA LEU A 359 -12.84 8.33 11.88
C LEU A 359 -13.54 9.39 11.02
N TYR A 360 -12.75 10.08 10.20
CA TYR A 360 -13.22 11.11 9.30
C TYR A 360 -12.61 10.89 7.90
N THR A 361 -13.42 11.02 6.86
CA THR A 361 -12.96 10.98 5.47
C THR A 361 -13.48 12.21 4.72
N SER A 362 -12.61 12.85 3.96
CA SER A 362 -12.98 13.99 3.12
C SER A 362 -12.34 13.87 1.75
N ASP A 363 -13.04 14.35 0.73
CA ASP A 363 -12.45 14.63 -0.57
C ASP A 363 -11.73 15.97 -0.48
N ALA A 364 -10.42 15.96 -0.44
CA ALA A 364 -9.60 17.17 -0.46
C ALA A 364 -9.62 17.76 -1.88
N ALA A 365 -10.71 18.47 -2.21
CA ALA A 365 -10.76 19.29 -3.41
C ALA A 365 -9.77 20.45 -3.28
N ASP A 366 -9.03 20.71 -4.34
CA ASP A 366 -8.03 21.78 -4.47
C ASP A 366 -8.40 23.06 -3.73
N GLU A 367 -7.63 23.44 -2.69
CA GLU A 367 -7.64 24.77 -2.08
C GLU A 367 -6.85 25.80 -2.90
N GLU A 368 -6.37 25.47 -4.11
CA GLU A 368 -5.48 26.35 -4.88
C GLU A 368 -6.17 27.17 -5.99
N ASP A 369 -7.50 27.17 -6.08
CA ASP A 369 -8.22 28.06 -7.03
C ASP A 369 -8.74 29.37 -6.40
N SER A 370 -8.09 29.88 -5.34
CA SER A 370 -8.37 31.20 -4.81
C SER A 370 -7.10 32.02 -4.57
N VAL A 371 -6.43 32.46 -5.63
CA VAL A 371 -5.69 33.73 -5.69
C VAL A 371 -5.87 34.34 -7.08
#